data_0962b9efd43823eb3c4254644a6bec38
#
_entry.id   0962b9efd43823eb3c4254644a6bec38
#
_cell.length_a   1.000
_cell.length_b   1.000
_cell.length_c   1.000
_cell.angle_alpha   90.00
_cell.angle_beta   90.00
_cell.angle_gamma   90.00
#
_symmetry.space_group_name_H-M   'P 1'
#
loop_
_entity.id
_entity.type
_entity.pdbx_description
1 polymer ?
#
loop_
_entity_poly.entity_id
_entity_poly.type
_entity_poly.pdbx_seq_one_letter_code
_entity_poly.pdbx_strand_id
1 'polypeptide(L)'
;MRVTIVDYKSGNISSVINSFNEVAKDRVSIEVTSDINKIKSSDKVVLPGQGSFKSCVDGLNSINGLIDTLSQFALNKKKPLLGICVGLQMFADVGYEEVETEGLGWISGKVSKIDNQNGKYKLPHIGWNQINIVKDSKIFKNIENYSHMYFVHSYEFIPNDNSV
;
A
#
# COMPACT_ATOMS: atom_id res chain seq x y z
N MET A 1 -18.71 -9.09 -6.64
CA MET A 1 -17.26 -9.07 -6.44
C MET A 1 -17.00 -8.64 -5.01
N ARG A 2 -16.15 -9.39 -4.28
CA ARG A 2 -15.80 -9.11 -2.89
C ARG A 2 -14.40 -8.49 -2.79
N VAL A 3 -14.32 -7.30 -2.19
CA VAL A 3 -13.08 -6.61 -1.86
C VAL A 3 -12.86 -6.69 -0.37
N THR A 4 -11.72 -7.20 0.06
CA THR A 4 -11.37 -7.31 1.47
C THR A 4 -10.31 -6.29 1.83
N ILE A 5 -10.58 -5.47 2.82
CA ILE A 5 -9.63 -4.56 3.45
C ILE A 5 -9.05 -5.29 4.65
N VAL A 6 -7.73 -5.46 4.66
CA VAL A 6 -7.05 -6.18 5.75
C VAL A 6 -6.99 -5.30 6.98
N ASP A 7 -7.55 -5.80 8.10
CA ASP A 7 -7.44 -5.16 9.40
C ASP A 7 -6.32 -5.83 10.22
N TYR A 8 -5.19 -5.17 10.29
CA TYR A 8 -4.07 -5.57 11.12
C TYR A 8 -3.69 -4.46 12.13
N LYS A 9 -4.71 -3.68 12.53
CA LYS A 9 -4.62 -2.57 13.49
C LYS A 9 -3.75 -1.40 13.01
N SER A 10 -3.57 -1.25 11.70
CA SER A 10 -2.89 -0.13 11.08
C SER A 10 -3.67 0.38 9.86
N GLY A 11 -3.57 1.68 9.61
CA GLY A 11 -4.26 2.34 8.49
C GLY A 11 -5.57 3.02 8.89
N ASN A 12 -5.94 4.06 8.14
CA ASN A 12 -7.23 4.73 8.27
C ASN A 12 -8.32 3.94 7.51
N ILE A 13 -8.74 2.82 8.10
CA ILE A 13 -9.71 1.89 7.50
C ILE A 13 -11.01 2.59 7.14
N SER A 14 -11.51 3.48 7.99
CA SER A 14 -12.77 4.19 7.76
C SER A 14 -12.73 5.05 6.49
N SER A 15 -11.64 5.77 6.26
CA SER A 15 -11.45 6.56 5.03
C SER A 15 -11.34 5.67 3.79
N VAL A 16 -10.68 4.53 3.90
CA VAL A 16 -10.59 3.56 2.79
C VAL A 16 -11.97 3.01 2.45
N ILE A 17 -12.76 2.60 3.44
CA ILE A 17 -14.15 2.12 3.25
C ILE A 17 -14.99 3.18 2.54
N ASN A 18 -14.96 4.42 3.05
CA ASN A 18 -15.75 5.52 2.48
C ASN A 18 -15.38 5.78 1.02
N SER A 19 -14.09 5.79 0.70
CA SER A 19 -13.61 5.97 -0.67
C SER A 19 -14.08 4.83 -1.61
N PHE A 20 -14.02 3.58 -1.14
CA PHE A 20 -14.52 2.45 -1.92
C PHE A 20 -16.03 2.48 -2.11
N ASN A 21 -16.81 2.83 -1.08
CA ASN A 21 -18.26 2.95 -1.17
C ASN A 21 -18.66 4.03 -2.18
N GLU A 22 -18.00 5.18 -2.15
CA GLU A 22 -18.26 6.27 -3.11
C GLU A 22 -18.01 5.84 -4.55
N VAL A 23 -16.90 5.16 -4.82
CA VAL A 23 -16.53 4.74 -6.18
C VAL A 23 -17.31 3.51 -6.63
N ALA A 24 -17.56 2.56 -5.74
CA ALA A 24 -18.14 1.26 -6.09
C ALA A 24 -19.66 1.30 -6.31
N LYS A 25 -20.38 2.20 -5.62
CA LYS A 25 -21.83 2.39 -5.75
C LYS A 25 -22.58 1.04 -5.79
N ASP A 26 -22.49 0.24 -4.74
CA ASP A 26 -23.14 -1.07 -4.57
C ASP A 26 -22.69 -2.19 -5.53
N ARG A 27 -21.72 -1.95 -6.42
CA ARG A 27 -21.21 -2.96 -7.35
C ARG A 27 -20.25 -3.96 -6.72
N VAL A 28 -19.75 -3.68 -5.52
CA VAL A 28 -18.82 -4.54 -4.78
C VAL A 28 -19.26 -4.65 -3.32
N SER A 29 -19.07 -5.84 -2.76
CA SER A 29 -19.18 -6.06 -1.32
C SER A 29 -17.82 -5.78 -0.69
N ILE A 30 -17.77 -4.87 0.28
CA ILE A 30 -16.57 -4.49 1.01
C ILE A 30 -16.61 -5.17 2.38
N GLU A 31 -15.56 -5.89 2.71
CA GLU A 31 -15.41 -6.54 4.01
C GLU A 31 -14.09 -6.12 4.65
N VAL A 32 -14.13 -5.76 5.94
CA VAL A 32 -12.94 -5.48 6.76
C VAL A 32 -12.71 -6.66 7.68
N THR A 33 -11.55 -7.27 7.60
CA THR A 33 -11.26 -8.46 8.42
C THR A 33 -9.77 -8.77 8.53
N SER A 34 -9.41 -9.44 9.62
CA SER A 34 -8.13 -10.13 9.81
C SER A 34 -8.22 -11.64 9.59
N ASP A 35 -9.42 -12.18 9.31
CA ASP A 35 -9.63 -13.61 9.10
C ASP A 35 -8.99 -14.07 7.77
N ILE A 36 -7.96 -14.92 7.91
CA ILE A 36 -7.20 -15.45 6.77
C ILE A 36 -8.06 -16.25 5.78
N ASN A 37 -9.13 -16.93 6.22
CA ASN A 37 -10.01 -17.70 5.33
C ASN A 37 -10.88 -16.78 4.48
N LYS A 38 -11.33 -15.66 5.05
CA LYS A 38 -12.05 -14.63 4.33
C LYS A 38 -11.15 -13.93 3.31
N ILE A 39 -9.91 -13.61 3.69
CA ILE A 39 -8.90 -13.04 2.78
C ILE A 39 -8.62 -14.00 1.61
N LYS A 40 -8.37 -15.29 1.88
CA LYS A 40 -8.12 -16.32 0.84
C LYS A 40 -9.25 -16.42 -0.19
N SER A 41 -10.49 -16.21 0.25
CA SER A 41 -11.69 -16.35 -0.59
C SER A 41 -12.10 -15.06 -1.30
N SER A 42 -11.39 -13.94 -1.09
CA SER A 42 -11.67 -12.65 -1.70
C SER A 42 -11.34 -12.60 -3.19
N ASP A 43 -12.00 -11.70 -3.92
CA ASP A 43 -11.65 -11.41 -5.31
C ASP A 43 -10.48 -10.44 -5.41
N LYS A 44 -10.46 -9.43 -4.53
CA LYS A 44 -9.40 -8.42 -4.42
C LYS A 44 -9.11 -8.12 -2.95
N VAL A 45 -7.88 -7.73 -2.67
CA VAL A 45 -7.42 -7.37 -1.32
C VAL A 45 -6.86 -5.96 -1.33
N VAL A 46 -7.13 -5.22 -0.27
CA VAL A 46 -6.53 -3.90 0.00
C VAL A 46 -5.74 -4.01 1.30
N LEU A 47 -4.48 -3.61 1.24
CA LEU A 47 -3.57 -3.52 2.36
C LEU A 47 -3.31 -2.05 2.68
N PRO A 48 -4.07 -1.43 3.58
CA PRO A 48 -3.78 -0.06 4.03
C PRO A 48 -2.56 -0.08 4.94
N GLY A 49 -1.90 1.06 5.11
CA GLY A 49 -0.82 1.22 6.08
C GLY A 49 -0.71 2.68 6.51
N GLN A 50 -0.53 2.89 7.82
CA GLN A 50 -0.33 4.20 8.42
C GLN A 50 0.58 4.09 9.64
N GLY A 51 1.42 5.07 9.85
CA GLY A 51 2.44 5.06 10.88
C GLY A 51 3.81 4.72 10.29
N SER A 52 4.71 4.15 11.09
CA SER A 52 6.04 3.78 10.61
C SER A 52 6.04 2.43 9.88
N PHE A 53 7.03 2.24 9.01
CA PHE A 53 7.25 1.00 8.28
C PHE A 53 7.31 -0.20 9.23
N LYS A 54 8.13 -0.08 10.30
CA LYS A 54 8.26 -1.13 11.30
C LYS A 54 6.94 -1.46 11.98
N SER A 55 6.18 -0.46 12.41
CA SER A 55 4.91 -0.70 13.12
C SER A 55 3.89 -1.43 12.23
N CYS A 56 3.90 -1.14 10.92
CA CYS A 56 3.04 -1.84 9.97
C CYS A 56 3.46 -3.30 9.75
N VAL A 57 4.76 -3.55 9.62
CA VAL A 57 5.30 -4.92 9.49
C VAL A 57 5.03 -5.72 10.77
N ASP A 58 5.26 -5.15 11.94
CA ASP A 58 4.96 -5.79 13.23
C ASP A 58 3.47 -6.13 13.36
N GLY A 59 2.61 -5.22 12.91
CA GLY A 59 1.16 -5.45 12.86
C GLY A 59 0.77 -6.66 12.01
N LEU A 60 1.35 -6.80 10.82
CA LEU A 60 1.13 -7.99 9.97
C LEU A 60 1.64 -9.26 10.63
N ASN A 61 2.85 -9.21 11.22
CA ASN A 61 3.47 -10.36 11.91
C ASN A 61 2.68 -10.79 13.15
N SER A 62 1.93 -9.89 13.78
CA SER A 62 1.11 -10.21 14.95
C SER A 62 -0.05 -11.18 14.67
N ILE A 63 -0.41 -11.36 13.39
CA ILE A 63 -1.51 -12.22 12.96
C ILE A 63 -0.92 -13.46 12.29
N ASN A 64 -1.03 -14.59 12.98
CA ASN A 64 -0.44 -15.84 12.50
C ASN A 64 -0.95 -16.23 11.11
N GLY A 65 -0.03 -16.47 10.18
CA GLY A 65 -0.31 -16.89 8.81
C GLY A 65 -0.87 -15.80 7.89
N LEU A 66 -0.95 -14.53 8.34
CA LEU A 66 -1.47 -13.44 7.50
C LEU A 66 -0.52 -13.14 6.33
N ILE A 67 0.78 -12.98 6.59
CA ILE A 67 1.77 -12.69 5.55
C ILE A 67 1.80 -13.81 4.50
N ASP A 68 1.83 -15.08 4.93
CA ASP A 68 1.77 -16.21 4.01
C ASP A 68 0.50 -16.20 3.17
N THR A 69 -0.63 -15.86 3.79
CA THR A 69 -1.92 -15.78 3.09
C THR A 69 -1.92 -14.68 2.03
N LEU A 70 -1.39 -13.50 2.35
CA LEU A 70 -1.27 -12.39 1.42
C LEU A 70 -0.28 -12.70 0.29
N SER A 71 0.86 -13.33 0.61
CA SER A 71 1.84 -13.77 -0.38
C SER A 71 1.25 -14.81 -1.35
N GLN A 72 0.55 -15.80 -0.83
CA GLN A 72 -0.16 -16.77 -1.67
C GLN A 72 -1.23 -16.11 -2.54
N PHE A 73 -1.95 -15.12 -2.00
CA PHE A 73 -2.99 -14.39 -2.73
C PHE A 73 -2.40 -13.58 -3.89
N ALA A 74 -1.37 -12.77 -3.60
CA ALA A 74 -0.81 -11.82 -4.57
C ALA A 74 0.15 -12.51 -5.56
N LEU A 75 1.10 -13.30 -5.08
CA LEU A 75 2.19 -13.83 -5.89
C LEU A 75 1.84 -15.16 -6.57
N ASN A 76 1.25 -16.10 -5.82
CA ASN A 76 0.99 -17.43 -6.36
C ASN A 76 -0.32 -17.47 -7.15
N LYS A 77 -1.41 -16.92 -6.60
CA LYS A 77 -2.70 -16.86 -7.27
C LYS A 77 -2.84 -15.67 -8.21
N LYS A 78 -1.90 -14.75 -8.19
CA LYS A 78 -1.87 -13.52 -9.01
C LYS A 78 -3.17 -12.73 -8.96
N LYS A 79 -3.82 -12.72 -7.80
CA LYS A 79 -5.04 -11.94 -7.57
C LYS A 79 -4.68 -10.48 -7.26
N PRO A 80 -5.53 -9.51 -7.65
CA PRO A 80 -5.25 -8.10 -7.41
C PRO A 80 -5.14 -7.78 -5.92
N LEU A 81 -4.03 -7.18 -5.52
CA LEU A 81 -3.77 -6.65 -4.19
C LEU A 81 -3.27 -5.21 -4.34
N LEU A 82 -3.92 -4.29 -3.62
CA LEU A 82 -3.58 -2.86 -3.61
C LEU A 82 -2.96 -2.50 -2.27
N GLY A 83 -1.71 -2.06 -2.26
CA GLY A 83 -1.09 -1.41 -1.11
C GLY A 83 -1.39 0.09 -1.12
N ILE A 84 -1.75 0.66 0.04
CA ILE A 84 -1.99 2.09 0.20
C ILE A 84 -0.97 2.66 1.19
N CYS A 85 -0.22 3.68 0.77
CA CYS A 85 0.80 4.37 1.57
C CYS A 85 1.84 3.36 2.11
N VAL A 86 2.01 3.25 3.43
CA VAL A 86 2.93 2.26 4.02
C VAL A 86 2.56 0.83 3.62
N GLY A 87 1.28 0.55 3.34
CA GLY A 87 0.86 -0.74 2.79
C GLY A 87 1.53 -1.10 1.47
N LEU A 88 1.76 -0.12 0.58
CA LEU A 88 2.57 -0.32 -0.63
C LEU A 88 4.06 -0.43 -0.28
N GLN A 89 4.55 0.41 0.62
CA GLN A 89 5.97 0.41 1.00
C GLN A 89 6.43 -0.95 1.54
N MET A 90 5.58 -1.63 2.31
CA MET A 90 5.89 -2.97 2.84
C MET A 90 6.17 -4.03 1.77
N PHE A 91 5.85 -3.80 0.49
CA PHE A 91 6.20 -4.74 -0.59
C PHE A 91 7.70 -4.80 -0.87
N ALA A 92 8.48 -3.79 -0.45
CA ALA A 92 9.92 -3.73 -0.58
C ALA A 92 10.63 -4.87 0.17
N ASP A 93 11.92 -5.08 -0.15
CA ASP A 93 12.78 -6.00 0.59
C ASP A 93 13.04 -5.48 2.00
N VAL A 94 13.25 -4.15 2.15
CA VAL A 94 13.69 -3.54 3.41
C VAL A 94 13.23 -2.09 3.51
N GLY A 95 12.91 -1.64 4.72
CA GLY A 95 12.66 -0.24 5.06
C GLY A 95 13.66 0.31 6.08
N TYR A 96 14.06 1.57 5.89
CA TYR A 96 15.04 2.27 6.73
C TYR A 96 14.40 3.41 7.54
N GLU A 97 13.14 3.27 7.89
CA GLU A 97 12.47 4.21 8.80
C GLU A 97 12.72 3.79 10.24
N GLU A 98 13.31 4.71 11.05
CA GLU A 98 13.72 4.50 12.44
C GLU A 98 14.82 3.44 12.59
N VAL A 99 14.55 2.20 12.19
CA VAL A 99 15.47 1.07 12.20
C VAL A 99 15.33 0.28 10.91
N GLU A 100 16.38 -0.41 10.53
CA GLU A 100 16.33 -1.35 9.42
C GLU A 100 15.33 -2.47 9.73
N THR A 101 14.35 -2.65 8.84
CA THR A 101 13.24 -3.59 9.01
C THR A 101 13.00 -4.34 7.71
N GLU A 102 12.98 -5.68 7.76
CA GLU A 102 12.61 -6.50 6.60
C GLU A 102 11.15 -6.22 6.19
N GLY A 103 10.94 -6.05 4.87
CA GLY A 103 9.62 -5.94 4.27
C GLY A 103 9.08 -7.30 3.83
N LEU A 104 8.11 -7.29 2.92
CA LEU A 104 7.51 -8.52 2.40
C LEU A 104 8.32 -9.13 1.24
N GLY A 105 9.27 -8.38 0.65
CA GLY A 105 10.12 -8.85 -0.44
C GLY A 105 9.36 -9.20 -1.72
N TRP A 106 8.21 -8.58 -1.97
CA TRP A 106 7.41 -8.86 -3.17
C TRP A 106 7.87 -8.09 -4.39
N ILE A 107 8.44 -6.93 -4.17
CA ILE A 107 9.02 -6.07 -5.19
C ILE A 107 10.42 -5.69 -4.72
N SER A 108 11.45 -6.09 -5.49
CA SER A 108 12.83 -5.81 -5.10
C SER A 108 13.10 -4.32 -5.03
N GLY A 109 13.64 -3.87 -3.92
CA GLY A 109 13.90 -2.47 -3.64
C GLY A 109 13.88 -2.16 -2.15
N LYS A 110 13.96 -0.88 -1.84
CA LYS A 110 14.02 -0.38 -0.45
C LYS A 110 13.10 0.80 -0.23
N VAL A 111 12.71 0.99 1.02
CA VAL A 111 12.06 2.22 1.48
C VAL A 111 13.09 3.05 2.24
N SER A 112 13.31 4.27 1.76
CA SER A 112 14.28 5.20 2.36
C SER A 112 13.74 6.61 2.43
N LYS A 113 14.38 7.43 3.28
CA LYS A 113 14.01 8.84 3.38
C LYS A 113 14.22 9.55 2.06
N ILE A 114 13.24 10.35 1.66
CA ILE A 114 13.30 11.18 0.46
C ILE A 114 14.51 12.11 0.54
N ASP A 115 15.29 12.19 -0.54
CA ASP A 115 16.39 13.16 -0.64
C ASP A 115 15.82 14.58 -0.73
N ASN A 116 16.03 15.34 0.33
CA ASN A 116 15.58 16.73 0.40
C ASN A 116 16.55 17.73 -0.25
N GLN A 117 17.55 17.25 -0.99
CA GLN A 117 18.56 18.06 -1.68
C GLN A 117 19.21 19.12 -0.78
N ASN A 118 19.75 18.66 0.35
CA ASN A 118 20.41 19.52 1.36
C ASN A 118 19.50 20.62 1.94
N GLY A 119 18.22 20.28 2.15
CA GLY A 119 17.25 21.20 2.77
C GLY A 119 16.50 22.09 1.77
N LYS A 120 16.72 21.91 0.46
CA LYS A 120 15.97 22.64 -0.58
C LYS A 120 14.47 22.31 -0.51
N TYR A 121 14.13 21.09 -0.20
CA TYR A 121 12.75 20.64 -0.02
C TYR A 121 12.46 20.33 1.43
N LYS A 122 11.30 20.75 1.91
CA LYS A 122 10.83 20.43 3.26
C LYS A 122 10.32 19.00 3.32
N LEU A 123 10.65 18.30 4.41
CA LEU A 123 10.07 17.01 4.76
C LEU A 123 9.33 17.15 6.09
N PRO A 124 8.19 16.44 6.25
CA PRO A 124 7.53 15.58 5.25
C PRO A 124 7.00 16.34 4.03
N HIS A 125 6.91 15.68 2.87
CA HIS A 125 6.16 16.16 1.72
C HIS A 125 4.68 16.13 2.08
N ILE A 126 4.10 17.28 2.39
CA ILE A 126 2.70 17.44 2.76
C ILE A 126 2.04 18.43 1.82
N GLY A 127 0.94 18.04 1.19
CA GLY A 127 0.11 18.91 0.38
C GLY A 127 -0.36 18.30 -0.93
N TRP A 128 -1.11 19.11 -1.68
CA TRP A 128 -1.56 18.76 -3.01
C TRP A 128 -0.43 18.94 -4.02
N ASN A 129 -0.14 17.90 -4.78
CA ASN A 129 0.83 17.96 -5.87
C ASN A 129 0.35 17.11 -7.04
N GLN A 130 0.89 17.40 -8.22
CA GLN A 130 0.55 16.69 -9.44
C GLN A 130 1.29 15.36 -9.52
N ILE A 131 0.60 14.34 -10.05
CA ILE A 131 1.25 13.09 -10.45
C ILE A 131 1.62 13.16 -11.93
N ASN A 132 2.76 12.57 -12.27
CA ASN A 132 3.15 12.33 -13.65
C ASN A 132 3.04 10.83 -13.95
N ILE A 133 2.07 10.45 -14.78
CA ILE A 133 1.88 9.04 -15.16
C ILE A 133 2.90 8.70 -16.26
N VAL A 134 3.98 8.04 -15.87
CA VAL A 134 5.08 7.68 -16.77
C VAL A 134 4.88 6.37 -17.52
N LYS A 135 3.91 5.55 -17.07
CA LYS A 135 3.61 4.24 -17.67
C LYS A 135 2.11 4.01 -17.65
N ASP A 136 1.56 3.57 -18.78
CA ASP A 136 0.15 3.20 -18.85
C ASP A 136 -0.13 2.00 -17.94
N SER A 137 -1.16 2.13 -17.11
CA SER A 137 -1.57 1.08 -16.16
C SER A 137 -3.06 1.15 -15.90
N LYS A 138 -3.66 -0.02 -15.72
CA LYS A 138 -5.08 -0.14 -15.37
C LYS A 138 -5.46 0.58 -14.06
N ILE A 139 -4.49 0.78 -13.16
CA ILE A 139 -4.72 1.49 -11.89
C ILE A 139 -5.02 2.97 -12.12
N PHE A 140 -4.53 3.56 -13.22
CA PHE A 140 -4.74 4.96 -13.59
C PHE A 140 -5.90 5.16 -14.56
N LYS A 141 -6.68 4.12 -14.83
CA LYS A 141 -7.85 4.26 -15.71
C LYS A 141 -8.79 5.34 -15.18
N ASN A 142 -9.12 6.32 -16.03
CA ASN A 142 -9.93 7.51 -15.71
C ASN A 142 -9.24 8.50 -14.74
N ILE A 143 -7.93 8.41 -14.55
CA ILE A 143 -7.12 9.43 -13.89
C ILE A 143 -6.29 10.11 -14.97
N GLU A 144 -6.46 11.42 -15.10
CA GLU A 144 -5.71 12.20 -16.08
C GLU A 144 -4.29 12.46 -15.59
N ASN A 145 -3.34 12.53 -16.52
CA ASN A 145 -1.98 12.96 -16.18
C ASN A 145 -2.01 14.38 -15.60
N TYR A 146 -1.15 14.66 -14.64
CA TYR A 146 -1.12 15.91 -13.86
C TYR A 146 -2.34 16.11 -12.93
N SER A 147 -3.16 15.09 -12.69
CA SER A 147 -4.14 15.14 -11.60
C SER A 147 -3.46 15.41 -10.27
N HIS A 148 -4.12 16.21 -9.43
CA HIS A 148 -3.60 16.52 -8.09
C HIS A 148 -3.98 15.40 -7.10
N MET A 149 -2.96 14.94 -6.36
CA MET A 149 -3.10 14.00 -5.24
C MET A 149 -2.58 14.66 -3.96
N TYR A 150 -3.14 14.27 -2.82
CA TYR A 150 -2.66 14.75 -1.53
C TYR A 150 -1.56 13.82 -1.02
N PHE A 151 -0.39 14.37 -0.80
CA PHE A 151 0.78 13.67 -0.29
C PHE A 151 0.97 13.94 1.21
N VAL A 152 1.41 12.93 1.95
CA VAL A 152 1.84 13.04 3.34
C VAL A 152 2.87 11.94 3.63
N HIS A 153 4.14 12.20 3.31
CA HIS A 153 5.20 11.20 3.51
C HIS A 153 6.59 11.83 3.61
N SER A 154 7.51 11.14 4.30
CA SER A 154 8.93 11.46 4.36
C SER A 154 9.80 10.37 3.74
N TYR A 155 9.21 9.21 3.47
CA TYR A 155 9.88 8.04 2.91
C TYR A 155 9.26 7.64 1.60
N GLU A 156 10.06 7.09 0.72
CA GLU A 156 9.65 6.62 -0.61
C GLU A 156 10.14 5.20 -0.87
N PHE A 157 9.40 4.49 -1.67
CA PHE A 157 9.81 3.18 -2.17
C PHE A 157 10.66 3.39 -3.43
N ILE A 158 11.89 2.90 -3.40
CA ILE A 158 12.84 2.92 -4.51
C ILE A 158 12.98 1.49 -5.01
N PRO A 159 12.30 1.11 -6.11
CA PRO A 159 12.44 -0.22 -6.69
C PRO A 159 13.81 -0.36 -7.36
N ASN A 160 14.37 -1.59 -7.34
CA ASN A 160 15.61 -1.90 -8.05
C ASN A 160 15.41 -2.04 -9.57
N ASP A 161 14.16 -2.29 -10.00
CA ASP A 161 13.76 -2.41 -11.39
C ASP A 161 12.83 -1.27 -11.78
N ASN A 162 13.25 -0.44 -12.71
CA ASN A 162 12.48 0.69 -13.24
C ASN A 162 11.27 0.25 -14.11
N SER A 163 11.11 -1.05 -14.36
CA SER A 163 9.95 -1.59 -15.08
C SER A 163 8.71 -1.77 -14.20
N VAL A 164 8.89 -1.64 -12.88
CA VAL A 164 7.82 -1.79 -11.88
C VAL A 164 6.93 -0.55 -11.82
#